data_af9f3260267c869bd8e8a9617bd5b0b0
#
_entry.id   af9f3260267c869bd8e8a9617bd5b0b0
#
_cell.length_a   1.000
_cell.length_b   1.000
_cell.length_c   1.000
_cell.angle_alpha   90.00
_cell.angle_beta   90.00
_cell.angle_gamma   90.00
#
_symmetry.space_group_name_H-M   'P 1'
#
loop_
_entity.id
_entity.type
_entity.pdbx_description
1 polymer ?
#
loop_
_entity_poly.entity_id
_entity_poly.type
_entity_poly.pdbx_seq_one_letter_code
_entity_poly.pdbx_strand_id
1 'polypeptide(L)'
;LPPALILSRRLTAFYLVAGAGKSVLWYVELRIFPPSGLTVSDSSTIIEEIEAMRKCGLASLAFYYYDFRDDEKKDRRGLISSMLFQLSDQSDAYYETISTFYSTHRDGAQSPSDDELCRCLKNLLGLPEEAPVYLIVDALDECSNSSALSSSREKVLVLLEDLIDSQFPNLRICVTSRPEVDIKLTLEPLTFRSVSIHDERGQMEDIENYIKSTVNSHRKMRRWKPEHKQLVIDVLTKRADGM
;
A
#
# COMPACT_ATOMS: atom_id res chain seq x y z
N LEU A 1 14.69 -13.94 32.30
CA LEU A 1 13.89 -13.26 31.24
C LEU A 1 14.40 -13.74 29.90
N PRO A 2 13.59 -14.41 29.06
CA PRO A 2 14.02 -14.74 27.71
C PRO A 2 14.18 -13.45 26.92
N PRO A 3 15.15 -13.37 25.97
CA PRO A 3 15.29 -12.22 25.11
C PRO A 3 13.99 -12.08 24.33
N ALA A 4 13.38 -10.90 24.42
CA ALA A 4 12.23 -10.55 23.63
C ALA A 4 12.59 -10.79 22.16
N LEU A 5 11.93 -11.75 21.54
CA LEU A 5 11.92 -11.94 20.10
C LEU A 5 11.26 -10.68 19.51
N ILE A 6 12.06 -9.66 19.26
CA ILE A 6 11.67 -8.54 18.44
C ILE A 6 11.58 -9.07 17.02
N LEU A 7 10.45 -9.65 16.71
CA LEU A 7 10.07 -10.04 15.36
C LEU A 7 9.83 -8.75 14.57
N SER A 8 10.89 -8.23 13.99
CA SER A 8 10.82 -7.12 13.04
C SER A 8 10.23 -7.64 11.72
N ARG A 9 8.94 -7.80 11.69
CA ARG A 9 8.18 -8.26 10.53
C ARG A 9 7.66 -7.02 9.80
N ARG A 10 8.24 -6.70 8.64
CA ARG A 10 8.22 -5.34 8.08
C ARG A 10 7.44 -5.21 6.80
N LEU A 11 7.27 -6.30 6.04
CA LEU A 11 6.55 -6.27 4.77
C LEU A 11 5.22 -7.00 4.88
N THR A 12 4.14 -6.34 4.48
CA THR A 12 2.84 -6.95 4.23
C THR A 12 2.51 -6.79 2.76
N ALA A 13 2.32 -7.89 2.05
CA ALA A 13 1.92 -7.88 0.65
C ALA A 13 0.45 -8.30 0.51
N PHE A 14 -0.31 -7.53 -0.28
CA PHE A 14 -1.70 -7.83 -0.62
C PHE A 14 -1.79 -8.14 -2.11
N TYR A 15 -2.26 -9.34 -2.45
CA TYR A 15 -2.47 -9.74 -3.83
C TYR A 15 -3.94 -9.63 -4.23
N LEU A 16 -4.19 -8.93 -5.33
CA LEU A 16 -5.51 -8.61 -5.84
C LEU A 16 -5.72 -9.19 -7.22
N VAL A 17 -6.92 -9.65 -7.49
CA VAL A 17 -7.33 -10.02 -8.84
C VAL A 17 -7.83 -8.81 -9.63
N ALA A 18 -7.73 -8.90 -10.95
CA ALA A 18 -8.25 -7.90 -11.86
C ALA A 18 -9.75 -7.67 -11.62
N GLY A 19 -10.15 -6.45 -11.36
CA GLY A 19 -11.55 -6.09 -11.13
C GLY A 19 -12.00 -6.03 -9.67
N ALA A 20 -11.24 -6.56 -8.71
CA ALA A 20 -11.43 -6.23 -7.30
C ALA A 20 -11.16 -4.73 -7.18
N GLY A 21 -12.24 -3.94 -7.12
CA GLY A 21 -12.14 -2.48 -7.14
C GLY A 21 -11.12 -2.01 -6.11
N LYS A 22 -10.21 -1.12 -6.51
CA LYS A 22 -9.17 -0.55 -5.65
C LYS A 22 -9.72 0.01 -4.33
N SER A 23 -11.01 0.31 -4.29
CA SER A 23 -11.74 0.79 -3.11
C SER A 23 -12.09 -0.30 -2.07
N VAL A 24 -12.03 -1.59 -2.41
CA VAL A 24 -12.40 -2.70 -1.51
C VAL A 24 -11.22 -3.18 -0.67
N LEU A 25 -9.99 -2.84 -1.08
CA LEU A 25 -8.74 -3.18 -0.37
C LEU A 25 -8.64 -2.65 1.05
N TRP A 26 -9.50 -1.78 1.39
CA TRP A 26 -9.45 -1.00 2.61
C TRP A 26 -10.10 -1.70 3.81
N TYR A 27 -10.71 -2.86 3.57
CA TYR A 27 -11.44 -3.61 4.61
C TYR A 27 -10.64 -4.76 5.24
N VAL A 28 -9.41 -5.01 4.78
CA VAL A 28 -8.58 -6.06 5.38
C VAL A 28 -8.05 -5.56 6.71
N GLU A 29 -8.76 -5.96 7.74
CA GLU A 29 -8.47 -5.87 9.16
C GLU A 29 -7.10 -5.27 9.54
N LEU A 30 -7.10 -4.05 10.03
CA LEU A 30 -6.02 -3.41 10.79
C LEU A 30 -5.62 -4.17 12.06
N ARG A 31 -6.08 -5.40 12.25
CA ARG A 31 -5.52 -6.32 13.24
C ARG A 31 -4.02 -6.58 13.06
N ILE A 32 -3.44 -6.10 11.94
CA ILE A 32 -2.01 -6.24 11.68
C ILE A 32 -1.18 -5.25 12.49
N PHE A 33 -1.78 -4.11 12.88
CA PHE A 33 -1.06 -3.02 13.55
C PHE A 33 -1.87 -2.35 14.68
N PRO A 34 -2.49 -3.07 15.63
CA PRO A 34 -3.26 -2.37 16.64
C PRO A 34 -2.35 -1.62 17.61
N PRO A 35 -2.44 -0.30 17.71
CA PRO A 35 -2.26 0.29 19.01
C PRO A 35 -3.46 -0.15 19.84
N SER A 36 -3.20 -0.81 20.97
CA SER A 36 -4.22 -1.23 21.92
C SER A 36 -5.14 -0.05 22.27
N GLY A 37 -6.37 -0.06 21.79
CA GLY A 37 -7.39 0.88 22.23
C GLY A 37 -8.20 1.65 21.19
N LEU A 38 -7.94 1.53 19.89
CA LEU A 38 -8.76 2.19 18.87
C LEU A 38 -9.86 1.23 18.36
N THR A 39 -11.10 1.62 18.53
CA THR A 39 -12.26 0.97 17.91
C THR A 39 -12.37 1.45 16.47
N VAL A 40 -12.22 0.54 15.54
CA VAL A 40 -12.29 0.79 14.09
C VAL A 40 -13.75 1.07 13.71
N SER A 41 -13.99 2.17 13.01
CA SER A 41 -15.28 2.42 12.36
C SER A 41 -15.29 1.75 10.98
N ASP A 42 -16.44 1.20 10.59
CA ASP A 42 -16.66 0.26 9.47
C ASP A 42 -16.34 0.78 8.04
N SER A 43 -15.69 1.92 7.86
CA SER A 43 -15.48 2.54 6.54
C SER A 43 -14.12 3.16 6.29
N SER A 44 -13.15 3.04 7.18
CA SER A 44 -11.86 3.69 7.01
C SER A 44 -10.84 2.83 6.26
N THR A 45 -10.11 3.46 5.35
CA THR A 45 -9.03 2.82 4.60
C THR A 45 -7.77 2.70 5.49
N ILE A 46 -6.85 1.79 5.16
CA ILE A 46 -5.55 1.69 5.87
C ILE A 46 -4.86 3.07 5.91
N ILE A 47 -4.90 3.80 4.78
CA ILE A 47 -4.31 5.15 4.72
C ILE A 47 -5.02 6.11 5.67
N GLU A 48 -6.37 6.12 5.71
CA GLU A 48 -7.14 7.00 6.59
C GLU A 48 -6.86 6.75 8.06
N GLU A 49 -6.70 5.50 8.45
CA GLU A 49 -6.38 5.14 9.82
C GLU A 49 -4.94 5.50 10.20
N ILE A 50 -3.97 5.20 9.34
CA ILE A 50 -2.59 5.62 9.58
C ILE A 50 -2.48 7.15 9.53
N GLU A 51 -3.26 7.81 8.68
CA GLU A 51 -3.37 9.27 8.65
C GLU A 51 -3.96 9.85 9.96
N ALA A 52 -4.92 9.16 10.55
CA ALA A 52 -5.43 9.53 11.88
C ALA A 52 -4.35 9.36 12.97
N MET A 53 -3.55 8.28 12.91
CA MET A 53 -2.40 8.09 13.79
C MET A 53 -1.35 9.19 13.58
N ARG A 54 -1.06 9.55 12.32
CA ARG A 54 -0.13 10.63 11.96
C ARG A 54 -0.56 11.96 12.58
N LYS A 55 -1.83 12.32 12.47
CA LYS A 55 -2.40 13.55 13.08
C LYS A 55 -2.26 13.58 14.61
N CYS A 56 -2.18 12.42 15.24
CA CYS A 56 -1.93 12.29 16.67
C CYS A 56 -0.43 12.20 17.03
N GLY A 57 0.49 12.28 16.07
CA GLY A 57 1.93 12.12 16.29
C GLY A 57 2.35 10.68 16.62
N LEU A 58 1.50 9.69 16.32
CA LEU A 58 1.72 8.27 16.63
C LEU A 58 2.34 7.48 15.47
N ALA A 59 2.43 8.06 14.29
CA ALA A 59 3.00 7.45 13.10
C ALA A 59 3.46 8.50 12.09
N SER A 60 4.38 8.12 11.20
CA SER A 60 4.64 8.82 9.95
C SER A 60 4.11 7.99 8.78
N LEU A 61 3.63 8.65 7.74
CA LEU A 61 2.98 8.01 6.59
C LEU A 61 3.51 8.60 5.28
N ALA A 62 3.89 7.73 4.36
CA ALA A 62 4.02 8.08 2.95
C ALA A 62 3.39 6.99 2.09
N PHE A 63 2.73 7.39 1.02
CA PHE A 63 2.06 6.47 0.13
C PHE A 63 2.26 6.86 -1.34
N TYR A 64 2.18 5.86 -2.21
CA TYR A 64 2.32 6.05 -3.64
C TYR A 64 1.40 5.11 -4.40
N TYR A 65 0.65 5.68 -5.36
CA TYR A 65 -0.24 4.94 -6.25
C TYR A 65 0.39 4.88 -7.64
N TYR A 66 0.65 3.67 -8.13
CA TYR A 66 0.96 3.51 -9.55
C TYR A 66 -0.31 3.67 -10.38
N ASP A 67 -0.19 4.33 -11.52
CA ASP A 67 -1.26 4.44 -12.53
C ASP A 67 -0.63 4.31 -13.92
N PHE A 68 -1.00 3.27 -14.64
CA PHE A 68 -0.48 3.00 -15.98
C PHE A 68 -0.81 4.11 -17.01
N ARG A 69 -1.75 5.01 -16.70
CA ARG A 69 -2.14 6.15 -17.54
C ARG A 69 -1.25 7.36 -17.37
N ASP A 70 -0.52 7.41 -16.28
CA ASP A 70 0.32 8.56 -15.90
C ASP A 70 1.79 8.19 -16.06
N ASP A 71 2.43 8.72 -17.11
CA ASP A 71 3.83 8.41 -17.41
C ASP A 71 4.81 8.89 -16.32
N GLU A 72 4.45 9.92 -15.55
CA GLU A 72 5.25 10.44 -14.45
C GLU A 72 5.19 9.55 -13.20
N LYS A 73 4.19 8.68 -13.11
CA LYS A 73 3.96 7.77 -11.97
C LYS A 73 4.33 6.31 -12.26
N LYS A 74 5.27 6.07 -13.16
CA LYS A 74 5.61 4.70 -13.58
C LYS A 74 6.99 4.24 -13.15
N ASP A 75 7.77 5.06 -12.46
CA ASP A 75 9.16 4.78 -12.19
C ASP A 75 9.56 4.85 -10.70
N ARG A 76 10.75 4.33 -10.41
CA ARG A 76 11.37 4.35 -9.08
C ARG A 76 11.60 5.77 -8.57
N ARG A 77 11.94 6.69 -9.46
CA ARG A 77 12.25 8.08 -9.10
C ARG A 77 11.01 8.79 -8.55
N GLY A 78 9.88 8.66 -9.24
CA GLY A 78 8.60 9.23 -8.81
C GLY A 78 8.18 8.70 -7.44
N LEU A 79 8.31 7.39 -7.23
CA LEU A 79 8.05 6.75 -5.93
C LEU A 79 8.89 7.37 -4.80
N ILE A 80 10.22 7.41 -4.97
CA ILE A 80 11.12 7.91 -3.91
C ILE A 80 10.90 9.40 -3.65
N SER A 81 10.80 10.20 -4.72
CA SER A 81 10.58 11.64 -4.60
C SER A 81 9.27 11.95 -3.87
N SER A 82 8.19 11.22 -4.18
CA SER A 82 6.91 11.36 -3.50
C SER A 82 7.00 10.99 -2.02
N MET A 83 7.69 9.90 -1.69
CA MET A 83 7.89 9.47 -0.30
C MET A 83 8.70 10.51 0.49
N LEU A 84 9.80 11.00 -0.06
CA LEU A 84 10.62 12.04 0.57
C LEU A 84 9.80 13.32 0.80
N PHE A 85 9.03 13.75 -0.21
CA PHE A 85 8.19 14.93 -0.08
C PHE A 85 7.13 14.79 1.00
N GLN A 86 6.43 13.65 1.07
CA GLN A 86 5.40 13.41 2.07
C GLN A 86 5.95 13.30 3.49
N LEU A 87 7.16 12.76 3.66
CA LEU A 87 7.79 12.65 4.98
C LEU A 87 8.40 13.98 5.44
N SER A 88 8.75 14.89 4.54
CA SER A 88 9.49 16.12 4.84
C SER A 88 8.80 17.03 5.86
N ASP A 89 7.46 17.03 5.93
CA ASP A 89 6.67 17.90 6.81
C ASP A 89 6.19 17.21 8.10
N GLN A 90 6.62 15.95 8.32
CA GLN A 90 6.08 15.15 9.43
C GLN A 90 6.98 15.17 10.68
N SER A 91 8.23 15.61 10.56
CA SER A 91 9.16 15.77 11.69
C SER A 91 10.24 16.82 11.34
N ASP A 92 10.68 17.57 12.33
CA ASP A 92 11.77 18.54 12.16
C ASP A 92 13.07 17.85 11.68
N ALA A 93 13.35 16.64 12.17
CA ALA A 93 14.53 15.87 11.77
C ALA A 93 14.43 15.42 10.30
N TYR A 94 13.24 15.09 9.82
CA TYR A 94 13.00 14.78 8.40
C TYR A 94 13.21 16.02 7.54
N TYR A 95 12.64 17.14 7.95
CA TYR A 95 12.81 18.42 7.25
C TYR A 95 14.29 18.81 7.14
N GLU A 96 15.05 18.76 8.23
CA GLU A 96 16.49 19.09 8.26
C GLU A 96 17.29 18.17 7.34
N THR A 97 17.00 16.86 7.35
CA THR A 97 17.68 15.89 6.48
C THR A 97 17.46 16.22 5.01
N ILE A 98 16.21 16.48 4.62
CA ILE A 98 15.85 16.79 3.23
C ILE A 98 16.36 18.19 2.83
N SER A 99 16.27 19.18 3.72
CA SER A 99 16.81 20.53 3.48
C SER A 99 18.32 20.50 3.25
N THR A 100 19.04 19.72 4.04
CA THR A 100 20.49 19.52 3.85
C THR A 100 20.76 18.84 2.50
N PHE A 101 20.01 17.81 2.16
CA PHE A 101 20.12 17.13 0.87
C PHE A 101 19.85 18.10 -0.31
N TYR A 102 18.81 18.95 -0.21
CA TYR A 102 18.49 19.96 -1.21
C TYR A 102 19.63 20.97 -1.38
N SER A 103 20.21 21.46 -0.28
CA SER A 103 21.33 22.43 -0.30
C SER A 103 22.60 21.84 -0.94
N THR A 104 22.88 20.54 -0.73
CA THR A 104 24.01 19.84 -1.40
C THR A 104 23.86 19.78 -2.92
N HIS A 105 22.63 19.90 -3.42
CA HIS A 105 22.32 19.93 -4.85
C HIS A 105 22.11 21.37 -5.38
N ARG A 106 22.85 22.34 -4.82
CA ARG A 106 22.83 23.76 -5.22
C ARG A 106 21.40 24.33 -5.21
N ASP A 107 20.69 24.09 -4.11
CA ASP A 107 19.32 24.56 -3.90
C ASP A 107 18.37 24.18 -5.06
N GLY A 108 18.48 22.94 -5.52
CA GLY A 108 17.65 22.39 -6.60
C GLY A 108 18.13 22.69 -8.02
N ALA A 109 19.25 23.42 -8.18
CA ALA A 109 19.82 23.67 -9.51
C ALA A 109 20.45 22.42 -10.16
N GLN A 110 20.79 21.42 -9.35
CA GLN A 110 21.31 20.13 -9.81
C GLN A 110 20.30 19.03 -9.44
N SER A 111 19.81 18.31 -10.44
CA SER A 111 18.92 17.17 -10.20
C SER A 111 19.71 16.02 -9.60
N PRO A 112 19.30 15.47 -8.43
CA PRO A 112 19.96 14.31 -7.84
C PRO A 112 19.74 13.06 -8.71
N SER A 113 20.68 12.12 -8.67
CA SER A 113 20.52 10.79 -9.26
C SER A 113 19.53 9.94 -8.44
N ASP A 114 19.03 8.86 -9.03
CA ASP A 114 18.15 7.92 -8.33
C ASP A 114 18.81 7.30 -7.11
N ASP A 115 20.11 7.03 -7.16
CA ASP A 115 20.87 6.45 -6.05
C ASP A 115 21.10 7.46 -4.92
N GLU A 116 21.21 8.75 -5.24
CA GLU A 116 21.25 9.81 -4.22
C GLU A 116 19.90 9.97 -3.53
N LEU A 117 18.81 9.91 -4.28
CA LEU A 117 17.45 9.90 -3.72
C LEU A 117 17.22 8.67 -2.81
N CYS A 118 17.65 7.47 -3.24
CA CYS A 118 17.59 6.26 -2.41
C CYS A 118 18.38 6.41 -1.12
N ARG A 119 19.61 6.97 -1.18
CA ARG A 119 20.41 7.22 0.01
C ARG A 119 19.75 8.24 0.95
N CYS A 120 19.17 9.29 0.40
CA CYS A 120 18.43 10.28 1.20
C CYS A 120 17.25 9.61 1.92
N LEU A 121 16.45 8.79 1.24
CA LEU A 121 15.35 8.05 1.85
C LEU A 121 15.86 7.10 2.96
N LYS A 122 16.92 6.32 2.71
CA LYS A 122 17.51 5.44 3.71
C LYS A 122 18.05 6.21 4.93
N ASN A 123 18.67 7.34 4.72
CA ASN A 123 19.16 8.20 5.81
C ASN A 123 17.98 8.70 6.67
N LEU A 124 16.91 9.14 6.04
CA LEU A 124 15.69 9.60 6.71
C LEU A 124 15.05 8.48 7.54
N LEU A 125 14.89 7.27 6.95
CA LEU A 125 14.32 6.10 7.63
C LEU A 125 15.22 5.56 8.76
N GLY A 126 16.51 5.88 8.74
CA GLY A 126 17.48 5.51 9.77
C GLY A 126 17.55 6.47 10.95
N LEU A 127 16.82 7.58 10.92
CA LEU A 127 16.78 8.51 12.04
C LEU A 127 16.14 7.86 13.28
N PRO A 128 16.57 8.23 14.48
CA PRO A 128 16.09 7.66 15.73
C PRO A 128 14.71 8.21 16.10
N GLU A 129 13.70 7.91 15.27
CA GLU A 129 12.31 8.24 15.56
C GLU A 129 11.66 7.13 16.38
N GLU A 130 10.81 7.50 17.36
CA GLU A 130 10.08 6.53 18.17
C GLU A 130 8.83 6.01 17.45
N ALA A 131 8.21 6.87 16.64
CA ALA A 131 6.99 6.53 15.92
C ALA A 131 7.28 5.63 14.70
N PRO A 132 6.40 4.66 14.39
CA PRO A 132 6.53 3.84 13.20
C PRO A 132 6.33 4.67 11.94
N VAL A 133 7.12 4.34 10.90
CA VAL A 133 7.02 4.92 9.56
C VAL A 133 6.33 3.92 8.65
N TYR A 134 5.19 4.29 8.09
CA TYR A 134 4.44 3.47 7.15
C TYR A 134 4.70 3.94 5.72
N LEU A 135 5.20 3.03 4.88
CA LEU A 135 5.32 3.23 3.44
C LEU A 135 4.30 2.34 2.74
N ILE A 136 3.38 2.95 2.01
CA ILE A 136 2.32 2.23 1.28
C ILE A 136 2.56 2.39 -0.22
N VAL A 137 2.69 1.26 -0.93
CA VAL A 137 2.83 1.21 -2.38
C VAL A 137 1.62 0.49 -2.96
N ASP A 138 0.74 1.24 -3.61
CA ASP A 138 -0.50 0.70 -4.19
C ASP A 138 -0.34 0.43 -5.68
N ALA A 139 -0.96 -0.67 -6.13
CA ALA A 139 -1.02 -1.10 -7.53
C ALA A 139 0.37 -1.27 -8.17
N LEU A 140 1.30 -1.94 -7.48
CA LEU A 140 2.66 -2.17 -7.99
C LEU A 140 2.69 -2.87 -9.37
N ASP A 141 1.68 -3.67 -9.70
CA ASP A 141 1.51 -4.28 -11.02
C ASP A 141 1.33 -3.26 -12.15
N GLU A 142 0.89 -2.04 -11.86
CA GLU A 142 0.77 -0.95 -12.84
C GLU A 142 2.10 -0.23 -13.10
N CYS A 143 3.14 -0.49 -12.31
CA CYS A 143 4.50 -0.06 -12.62
C CYS A 143 4.98 -0.70 -13.93
N SER A 144 5.61 0.09 -14.80
CA SER A 144 6.03 -0.36 -16.13
C SER A 144 7.00 -1.54 -16.05
N ASN A 145 6.65 -2.64 -16.73
CA ASN A 145 7.48 -3.82 -16.93
C ASN A 145 7.96 -3.93 -18.38
N SER A 146 8.23 -2.79 -19.04
CA SER A 146 8.73 -2.79 -20.41
C SER A 146 10.15 -3.36 -20.47
N SER A 147 10.40 -4.19 -21.49
CA SER A 147 11.58 -5.03 -21.71
C SER A 147 12.88 -4.30 -22.10
N ALA A 148 13.16 -3.14 -21.52
CA ALA A 148 14.50 -2.57 -21.52
C ALA A 148 15.40 -3.36 -20.55
N LEU A 149 16.71 -3.24 -20.66
CA LEU A 149 17.75 -3.97 -19.88
C LEU A 149 17.53 -4.03 -18.35
N SER A 150 16.63 -3.22 -17.80
CA SER A 150 16.10 -3.28 -16.44
C SER A 150 14.77 -2.52 -16.42
N SER A 151 13.66 -3.19 -16.10
CA SER A 151 12.35 -2.55 -16.07
C SER A 151 12.21 -1.59 -14.89
N SER A 152 11.32 -0.60 -15.00
CA SER A 152 11.02 0.29 -13.86
C SER A 152 10.52 -0.50 -12.65
N ARG A 153 9.71 -1.54 -12.87
CA ARG A 153 9.21 -2.44 -11.83
C ARG A 153 10.34 -3.18 -11.12
N GLU A 154 11.29 -3.74 -11.87
CA GLU A 154 12.46 -4.43 -11.30
C GLU A 154 13.25 -3.50 -10.36
N LYS A 155 13.49 -2.25 -10.78
CA LYS A 155 14.17 -1.25 -9.93
C LYS A 155 13.40 -0.93 -8.66
N VAL A 156 12.07 -0.96 -8.71
CA VAL A 156 11.22 -0.75 -7.53
C VAL A 156 11.26 -1.97 -6.62
N LEU A 157 11.21 -3.18 -7.17
CA LEU A 157 11.33 -4.41 -6.39
C LEU A 157 12.68 -4.46 -5.65
N VAL A 158 13.79 -4.16 -6.35
CA VAL A 158 15.12 -4.06 -5.72
C VAL A 158 15.15 -3.00 -4.61
N LEU A 159 14.49 -1.85 -4.80
CA LEU A 159 14.40 -0.84 -3.75
C LEU A 159 13.66 -1.38 -2.51
N LEU A 160 12.56 -2.09 -2.70
CA LEU A 160 11.79 -2.67 -1.59
C LEU A 160 12.61 -3.74 -0.84
N GLU A 161 13.31 -4.62 -1.55
CA GLU A 161 14.26 -5.57 -0.97
C GLU A 161 15.32 -4.85 -0.14
N ASP A 162 15.98 -3.86 -0.71
CA ASP A 162 17.00 -3.03 -0.06
C ASP A 162 16.50 -2.36 1.24
N LEU A 163 15.26 -1.85 1.23
CA LEU A 163 14.66 -1.22 2.41
C LEU A 163 14.37 -2.24 3.52
N ILE A 164 13.94 -3.44 3.15
CA ILE A 164 13.68 -4.53 4.09
C ILE A 164 14.99 -5.04 4.69
N ASP A 165 16.00 -5.26 3.87
CA ASP A 165 17.32 -5.75 4.27
C ASP A 165 18.08 -4.74 5.14
N SER A 166 17.83 -3.44 4.96
CA SER A 166 18.40 -2.38 5.79
C SER A 166 17.95 -2.43 7.26
N GLN A 167 16.94 -3.21 7.55
CA GLN A 167 16.49 -3.51 8.91
C GLN A 167 16.14 -2.29 9.79
N PHE A 168 15.53 -1.26 9.24
CA PHE A 168 15.06 -0.10 10.01
C PHE A 168 14.01 -0.53 11.06
N PRO A 169 14.19 -0.23 12.37
CA PRO A 169 13.35 -0.80 13.43
C PRO A 169 11.88 -0.38 13.34
N ASN A 170 11.63 0.85 12.91
CA ASN A 170 10.30 1.45 12.90
C ASN A 170 9.61 1.40 11.53
N LEU A 171 10.27 0.88 10.49
CA LEU A 171 9.72 0.81 9.16
C LEU A 171 8.66 -0.28 9.02
N ARG A 172 7.54 0.05 8.40
CA ARG A 172 6.45 -0.84 8.01
C ARG A 172 6.14 -0.59 6.54
N ILE A 173 6.21 -1.61 5.72
CA ILE A 173 5.92 -1.52 4.29
C ILE A 173 4.65 -2.30 3.99
N CYS A 174 3.72 -1.67 3.28
CA CYS A 174 2.51 -2.30 2.75
C CYS A 174 2.54 -2.17 1.23
N VAL A 175 2.42 -3.29 0.53
CA VAL A 175 2.38 -3.33 -0.93
C VAL A 175 1.11 -4.00 -1.39
N THR A 176 0.42 -3.38 -2.34
CA THR A 176 -0.71 -3.99 -3.03
C THR A 176 -0.35 -4.25 -4.49
N SER A 177 -0.79 -5.38 -5.01
CA SER A 177 -0.51 -5.76 -6.40
C SER A 177 -1.45 -6.87 -6.88
N ARG A 178 -1.58 -7.01 -8.19
CA ARG A 178 -2.02 -8.27 -8.77
C ARG A 178 -0.94 -9.33 -8.56
N PRO A 179 -1.31 -10.63 -8.55
CA PRO A 179 -0.37 -11.72 -8.31
C PRO A 179 0.53 -12.01 -9.54
N GLU A 180 1.24 -10.99 -10.01
CA GLU A 180 2.22 -11.12 -11.09
C GLU A 180 3.40 -11.98 -10.63
N VAL A 181 3.97 -12.78 -11.55
CA VAL A 181 5.00 -13.77 -11.22
C VAL A 181 6.27 -13.14 -10.64
N ASP A 182 6.74 -12.06 -11.25
CA ASP A 182 7.94 -11.33 -10.83
C ASP A 182 7.76 -10.71 -9.44
N ILE A 183 6.61 -10.10 -9.18
CA ILE A 183 6.27 -9.51 -7.88
C ILE A 183 6.20 -10.58 -6.79
N LYS A 184 5.51 -11.70 -7.07
CA LYS A 184 5.39 -12.80 -6.12
C LYS A 184 6.75 -13.40 -5.77
N LEU A 185 7.54 -13.74 -6.77
CA LEU A 185 8.85 -14.35 -6.56
C LEU A 185 9.78 -13.48 -5.72
N THR A 186 9.69 -12.15 -5.89
CA THR A 186 10.52 -11.21 -5.15
C THR A 186 9.97 -10.95 -3.75
N LEU A 187 8.68 -10.68 -3.61
CA LEU A 187 8.13 -10.20 -2.33
C LEU A 187 7.69 -11.32 -1.38
N GLU A 188 7.23 -12.48 -1.85
CA GLU A 188 6.77 -13.56 -0.96
C GLU A 188 7.85 -14.02 0.04
N PRO A 189 9.13 -14.21 -0.34
CA PRO A 189 10.17 -14.60 0.63
C PRO A 189 10.41 -13.56 1.72
N LEU A 190 10.15 -12.29 1.43
CA LEU A 190 10.39 -11.15 2.32
C LEU A 190 9.17 -10.80 3.18
N THR A 191 8.01 -11.34 2.81
CA THR A 191 6.72 -10.97 3.40
C THR A 191 6.51 -11.67 4.72
N PHE A 192 6.19 -10.90 5.75
CA PHE A 192 5.70 -11.44 7.01
C PHE A 192 4.29 -12.01 6.87
N ARG A 193 3.42 -11.30 6.15
CA ARG A 193 2.04 -11.68 5.90
C ARG A 193 1.69 -11.39 4.44
N SER A 194 1.30 -12.43 3.73
CA SER A 194 0.66 -12.33 2.43
C SER A 194 -0.84 -12.52 2.61
N VAL A 195 -1.63 -11.61 2.09
CA VAL A 195 -3.09 -11.68 2.11
C VAL A 195 -3.58 -11.73 0.67
N SER A 196 -4.21 -12.83 0.30
CA SER A 196 -4.94 -12.93 -0.96
C SER A 196 -6.41 -12.62 -0.68
N ILE A 197 -6.91 -11.55 -1.25
CA ILE A 197 -8.31 -11.15 -1.05
C ILE A 197 -9.26 -12.23 -1.60
N HIS A 198 -8.84 -13.02 -2.56
CA HIS A 198 -9.62 -14.15 -3.06
C HIS A 198 -9.91 -15.25 -2.03
N ASP A 199 -9.00 -15.45 -1.08
CA ASP A 199 -9.10 -16.52 -0.09
C ASP A 199 -9.83 -16.10 1.18
N GLU A 200 -10.20 -14.82 1.30
CA GLU A 200 -10.91 -14.29 2.47
C GLU A 200 -12.42 -14.62 2.36
N ARG A 201 -12.90 -15.47 3.25
CA ARG A 201 -14.31 -15.89 3.30
C ARG A 201 -15.30 -14.73 3.42
N GLY A 202 -14.90 -13.60 3.99
CA GLY A 202 -15.71 -12.39 4.11
C GLY A 202 -16.02 -11.71 2.79
N GLN A 203 -15.13 -11.79 1.79
CA GLN A 203 -15.30 -11.08 0.52
C GLN A 203 -16.53 -11.54 -0.26
N MET A 204 -16.77 -12.85 -0.32
CA MET A 204 -17.97 -13.37 -1.03
C MET A 204 -19.26 -12.91 -0.34
N GLU A 205 -19.28 -12.84 0.98
CA GLU A 205 -20.39 -12.33 1.76
C GLU A 205 -20.61 -10.84 1.54
N ASP A 206 -19.56 -10.05 1.50
CA ASP A 206 -19.61 -8.61 1.21
C ASP A 206 -20.09 -8.32 -0.21
N ILE A 207 -19.60 -9.06 -1.20
CA ILE A 207 -20.07 -8.98 -2.58
C ILE A 207 -21.56 -9.33 -2.66
N GLU A 208 -21.98 -10.41 -2.02
CA GLU A 208 -23.38 -10.82 -1.99
C GLU A 208 -24.28 -9.76 -1.33
N ASN A 209 -23.83 -9.19 -0.20
CA ASN A 209 -24.54 -8.14 0.51
C ASN A 209 -24.64 -6.86 -0.32
N TYR A 210 -23.57 -6.47 -1.01
CA TYR A 210 -23.57 -5.33 -1.93
C TYR A 210 -24.52 -5.54 -3.10
N ILE A 211 -24.49 -6.72 -3.74
CA ILE A 211 -25.40 -7.06 -4.83
C ILE A 211 -26.86 -7.04 -4.34
N LYS A 212 -27.16 -7.66 -3.21
CA LYS A 212 -28.50 -7.66 -2.59
C LYS A 212 -28.99 -6.25 -2.31
N SER A 213 -28.15 -5.43 -1.69
CA SER A 213 -28.44 -4.02 -1.40
C SER A 213 -28.74 -3.24 -2.68
N THR A 214 -27.87 -3.36 -3.68
CA THR A 214 -28.00 -2.66 -4.96
C THR A 214 -29.25 -3.08 -5.73
N VAL A 215 -29.52 -4.38 -5.87
CA VAL A 215 -30.68 -4.90 -6.58
C VAL A 215 -31.99 -4.47 -5.90
N ASN A 216 -32.00 -4.37 -4.55
CA ASN A 216 -33.21 -4.00 -3.81
C ASN A 216 -33.44 -2.48 -3.75
N SER A 217 -32.38 -1.68 -3.72
CA SER A 217 -32.46 -0.22 -3.60
C SER A 217 -32.55 0.49 -4.95
N HIS A 218 -31.96 -0.08 -6.02
CA HIS A 218 -31.87 0.60 -7.30
C HIS A 218 -33.23 0.87 -7.95
N ARG A 219 -33.48 2.13 -8.32
CA ARG A 219 -34.79 2.62 -8.82
C ARG A 219 -35.38 1.78 -9.95
N LYS A 220 -34.56 1.32 -10.91
CA LYS A 220 -35.03 0.53 -12.07
C LYS A 220 -35.37 -0.91 -11.68
N MET A 221 -34.69 -1.50 -10.69
CA MET A 221 -34.86 -2.88 -10.25
C MET A 221 -35.90 -3.02 -9.14
N ARG A 222 -36.28 -1.91 -8.49
CA ARG A 222 -37.24 -1.91 -7.39
C ARG A 222 -38.59 -2.55 -7.76
N ARG A 223 -39.00 -2.43 -9.05
CA ARG A 223 -40.28 -2.97 -9.59
C ARG A 223 -40.17 -4.39 -10.09
N TRP A 224 -38.99 -5.00 -10.06
CA TRP A 224 -38.84 -6.39 -10.51
C TRP A 224 -39.52 -7.36 -9.55
N LYS A 225 -39.99 -8.46 -10.09
CA LYS A 225 -40.55 -9.56 -9.29
C LYS A 225 -39.45 -10.14 -8.40
N PRO A 226 -39.77 -10.61 -7.17
CA PRO A 226 -38.80 -11.21 -6.25
C PRO A 226 -37.94 -12.29 -6.89
N GLU A 227 -38.55 -13.14 -7.71
CA GLU A 227 -37.89 -14.24 -8.44
C GLU A 227 -36.79 -13.74 -9.38
N HIS A 228 -37.06 -12.63 -10.12
CA HIS A 228 -36.07 -12.04 -11.02
C HIS A 228 -34.93 -11.38 -10.24
N LYS A 229 -35.24 -10.77 -9.10
CA LYS A 229 -34.20 -10.19 -8.24
C LYS A 229 -33.29 -11.28 -7.70
N GLN A 230 -33.85 -12.37 -7.21
CA GLN A 230 -33.07 -13.48 -6.66
C GLN A 230 -32.19 -14.11 -7.74
N LEU A 231 -32.74 -14.35 -8.94
CA LEU A 231 -31.97 -14.88 -10.07
C LEU A 231 -30.75 -13.99 -10.39
N VAL A 232 -30.94 -12.66 -10.41
CA VAL A 232 -29.83 -11.72 -10.67
C VAL A 232 -28.81 -11.74 -9.55
N ILE A 233 -29.25 -11.79 -8.30
CA ILE A 233 -28.35 -11.89 -7.14
C ILE A 233 -27.51 -13.17 -7.26
N ASP A 234 -28.13 -14.31 -7.48
CA ASP A 234 -27.45 -15.61 -7.57
C ASP A 234 -26.45 -15.67 -8.73
N VAL A 235 -26.84 -15.15 -9.90
CA VAL A 235 -25.95 -15.11 -11.08
C VAL A 235 -24.77 -14.17 -10.88
N LEU A 236 -25.00 -12.97 -10.34
CA LEU A 236 -23.95 -12.00 -10.14
C LEU A 236 -22.99 -12.45 -9.02
N THR A 237 -23.51 -12.97 -7.90
CA THR A 237 -22.67 -13.52 -6.84
C THR A 237 -21.80 -14.66 -7.34
N LYS A 238 -22.39 -15.60 -8.09
CA LYS A 238 -21.66 -16.74 -8.66
C LYS A 238 -20.61 -16.33 -9.70
N ARG A 239 -20.84 -15.24 -10.45
CA ARG A 239 -19.91 -14.76 -11.49
C ARG A 239 -18.92 -13.71 -10.99
N ALA A 240 -19.14 -13.19 -9.80
CA ALA A 240 -18.23 -12.21 -9.23
C ALA A 240 -16.83 -12.81 -8.99
N ASP A 241 -16.76 -14.12 -8.64
CA ASP A 241 -15.52 -14.90 -8.52
C ASP A 241 -14.34 -14.05 -8.01
N GLY A 242 -14.63 -13.23 -6.97
CA GLY A 242 -13.65 -12.31 -6.38
C GLY A 242 -13.42 -11.00 -7.13
N MET A 243 -14.24 -10.63 -8.10
CA MET A 243 -14.19 -9.31 -8.76
C MET A 243 -14.79 -8.20 -7.90
#